data_ea532ca32cc079032ead3aa214baa294
#
_entry.id   ea532ca32cc079032ead3aa214baa294
#
_cell.length_a   1.000
_cell.length_b   1.000
_cell.length_c   1.000
_cell.angle_alpha   90.00
_cell.angle_beta   90.00
_cell.angle_gamma   90.00
#
_symmetry.space_group_name_H-M   'P 1'
#
loop_
_entity.id
_entity.type
_entity.pdbx_description
1 polymer ?
#
loop_
_entity_poly.entity_id
_entity_poly.type
_entity_poly.pdbx_seq_one_letter_code
_entity_poly.pdbx_strand_id
1 'polypeptide(L)'
;MLVLIRGAGDLATGIALRLFRSHLRVVMTDLPQPTAIRRTVCFSQAILYGSYQVEDVTAERAETEDDVRRILSAGQIPVLADPKAVCRTWLRPDVVVDAILAKKNLGTAITDAPLVIGVGPGFCAGKDCHAVIETMRGHTLGRVIRTGEPIPNTNIPGLIGGFPGERVLRAPDDGIFHQLADIGARVQAGDVVGEVNGKPMACTIAGVIRGMLADGTPVYKGMKSGDVDPRGELSYCYTASDKAIAIGGGVLQAILEYTGVLSNVTGQNAWEV
;
A
#
# COMPACT_ATOMS: atom_id res chain seq x y z
N MET A 1 -2.41 13.63 16.55
CA MET A 1 -1.88 13.82 15.19
C MET A 1 -2.75 13.03 14.24
N LEU A 2 -3.15 13.62 13.12
CA LEU A 2 -3.96 13.01 12.06
C LEU A 2 -3.10 12.80 10.81
N VAL A 3 -3.03 11.56 10.34
CA VAL A 3 -2.28 11.17 9.13
C VAL A 3 -3.26 10.77 8.05
N LEU A 4 -3.18 11.41 6.90
CA LEU A 4 -3.90 11.00 5.68
C LEU A 4 -2.96 10.19 4.79
N ILE A 5 -3.32 8.94 4.48
CA ILE A 5 -2.59 8.09 3.56
C ILE A 5 -3.33 8.05 2.22
N ARG A 6 -2.69 8.48 1.15
CA ARG A 6 -3.16 8.31 -0.22
C ARG A 6 -2.77 6.92 -0.70
N GLY A 7 -3.76 6.08 -0.99
CA GLY A 7 -3.64 4.66 -1.24
C GLY A 7 -4.04 3.82 -0.03
N ALA A 8 -4.70 2.68 -0.27
CA ALA A 8 -5.08 1.70 0.74
C ALA A 8 -4.77 0.25 0.30
N GLY A 9 -3.80 0.10 -0.63
CA GLY A 9 -3.26 -1.20 -1.05
C GLY A 9 -2.30 -1.80 -0.03
N ASP A 10 -1.63 -2.89 -0.40
CA ASP A 10 -0.73 -3.69 0.46
C ASP A 10 0.29 -2.85 1.25
N LEU A 11 1.09 -2.03 0.57
CA LEU A 11 2.13 -1.24 1.25
C LEU A 11 1.53 -0.11 2.10
N ALA A 12 0.50 0.55 1.60
CA ALA A 12 -0.24 1.59 2.34
C ALA A 12 -0.88 1.02 3.61
N THR A 13 -1.44 -0.20 3.53
CA THR A 13 -1.99 -0.90 4.69
C THR A 13 -0.93 -1.23 5.73
N GLY A 14 0.26 -1.70 5.30
CA GLY A 14 1.37 -1.92 6.26
C GLY A 14 1.85 -0.64 6.93
N ILE A 15 1.84 0.49 6.22
CA ILE A 15 2.09 1.82 6.81
C ILE A 15 0.99 2.13 7.83
N ALA A 16 -0.28 1.98 7.45
CA ALA A 16 -1.43 2.26 8.32
C ALA A 16 -1.39 1.43 9.60
N LEU A 17 -1.11 0.13 9.52
CA LEU A 17 -0.93 -0.77 10.67
C LEU A 17 0.15 -0.27 11.62
N ARG A 18 1.31 0.14 11.08
CA ARG A 18 2.42 0.66 11.89
C ARG A 18 2.05 1.95 12.61
N LEU A 19 1.42 2.90 11.91
CA LEU A 19 1.03 4.18 12.48
C LEU A 19 -0.10 4.03 13.48
N PHE A 20 -1.12 3.23 13.17
CA PHE A 20 -2.26 2.97 14.05
C PHE A 20 -1.84 2.32 15.38
N ARG A 21 -0.99 1.30 15.32
CA ARG A 21 -0.41 0.65 16.52
C ARG A 21 0.55 1.55 17.29
N SER A 22 0.98 2.66 16.70
CA SER A 22 1.73 3.73 17.36
C SER A 22 0.81 4.86 17.85
N HIS A 23 -0.51 4.60 17.96
CA HIS A 23 -1.54 5.51 18.46
C HIS A 23 -1.72 6.80 17.62
N LEU A 24 -1.35 6.80 16.35
CA LEU A 24 -1.68 7.87 15.42
C LEU A 24 -3.07 7.65 14.82
N ARG A 25 -3.83 8.72 14.62
CA ARG A 25 -5.10 8.68 13.90
C ARG A 25 -4.80 8.62 12.41
N VAL A 26 -5.29 7.59 11.74
CA VAL A 26 -5.05 7.31 10.32
C VAL A 26 -6.37 7.39 9.56
N VAL A 27 -6.36 8.09 8.42
CA VAL A 27 -7.43 8.09 7.41
C VAL A 27 -6.78 7.67 6.09
N MET A 28 -7.47 6.88 5.28
CA MET A 28 -6.95 6.42 4.00
C MET A 28 -7.87 6.77 2.86
N THR A 29 -7.31 6.89 1.65
CA THR A 29 -8.09 7.08 0.41
C THR A 29 -7.63 6.08 -0.64
N ASP A 30 -8.55 5.65 -1.52
CA ASP A 30 -8.20 4.82 -2.68
C ASP A 30 -9.21 5.04 -3.83
N LEU A 31 -9.06 4.28 -4.90
CA LEU A 31 -10.00 4.23 -6.01
C LEU A 31 -11.36 3.67 -5.56
N PRO A 32 -12.48 4.09 -6.18
CA PRO A 32 -13.79 3.47 -5.96
C PRO A 32 -13.80 1.96 -6.29
N GLN A 33 -12.98 1.55 -7.26
CA GLN A 33 -12.70 0.15 -7.59
C GLN A 33 -11.20 -0.11 -7.43
N PRO A 34 -10.77 -0.59 -6.25
CA PRO A 34 -9.38 -0.86 -5.98
C PRO A 34 -8.80 -1.97 -6.86
N THR A 35 -7.57 -1.77 -7.33
CA THR A 35 -6.86 -2.74 -8.18
C THR A 35 -5.77 -3.50 -7.42
N ALA A 36 -5.88 -3.55 -6.10
CA ALA A 36 -4.94 -4.27 -5.25
C ALA A 36 -4.96 -5.76 -5.53
N ILE A 37 -3.78 -6.36 -5.73
CA ILE A 37 -3.63 -7.79 -5.98
C ILE A 37 -3.64 -8.59 -4.68
N ARG A 38 -2.92 -8.12 -3.65
CA ARG A 38 -2.93 -8.75 -2.34
C ARG A 38 -4.13 -8.30 -1.50
N ARG A 39 -5.35 -8.54 -2.03
CA ARG A 39 -6.61 -8.03 -1.49
C ARG A 39 -6.82 -8.35 -0.01
N THR A 40 -6.43 -9.55 0.42
CA THR A 40 -6.55 -10.04 1.80
C THR A 40 -5.77 -9.23 2.85
N VAL A 41 -4.85 -8.38 2.42
CA VAL A 41 -4.05 -7.50 3.29
C VAL A 41 -4.16 -6.03 2.89
N CYS A 42 -5.32 -5.64 2.31
CA CYS A 42 -5.53 -4.28 1.82
C CYS A 42 -6.79 -3.65 2.44
N PHE A 43 -6.63 -2.55 3.13
CA PHE A 43 -7.77 -1.79 3.68
C PHE A 43 -8.67 -1.19 2.60
N SER A 44 -8.22 -1.11 1.35
CA SER A 44 -9.06 -0.72 0.22
C SER A 44 -10.29 -1.63 0.04
N GLN A 45 -10.26 -2.86 0.59
CA GLN A 45 -11.43 -3.75 0.57
C GLN A 45 -12.61 -3.19 1.38
N ALA A 46 -12.37 -2.32 2.36
CA ALA A 46 -13.43 -1.64 3.09
C ALA A 46 -14.32 -0.78 2.15
N ILE A 47 -13.77 -0.23 1.07
CA ILE A 47 -14.54 0.53 0.06
C ILE A 47 -15.61 -0.36 -0.59
N LEU A 48 -15.30 -1.64 -0.84
CA LEU A 48 -16.18 -2.58 -1.51
C LEU A 48 -17.18 -3.24 -0.56
N TYR A 49 -16.74 -3.57 0.67
CA TYR A 49 -17.50 -4.40 1.60
C TYR A 49 -18.07 -3.63 2.81
N GLY A 50 -17.85 -2.30 2.87
CA GLY A 50 -18.26 -1.47 4.01
C GLY A 50 -17.25 -1.49 5.15
N SER A 51 -16.73 -2.64 5.53
CA SER A 51 -15.64 -2.79 6.50
C SER A 51 -14.71 -3.92 6.10
N TYR A 52 -13.46 -3.86 6.56
CA TYR A 52 -12.48 -4.92 6.31
C TYR A 52 -11.43 -4.97 7.42
N GLN A 53 -11.09 -6.17 7.84
CA GLN A 53 -10.07 -6.39 8.87
C GLN A 53 -8.79 -6.96 8.27
N VAL A 54 -7.66 -6.38 8.62
CA VAL A 54 -6.33 -6.90 8.33
C VAL A 54 -5.60 -7.10 9.65
N GLU A 55 -5.19 -8.32 9.93
CA GLU A 55 -4.66 -8.71 11.23
C GLU A 55 -5.65 -8.36 12.36
N ASP A 56 -5.27 -7.51 13.32
CA ASP A 56 -6.09 -7.08 14.46
C ASP A 56 -6.72 -5.69 14.26
N VAL A 57 -6.56 -5.08 13.09
CA VAL A 57 -7.03 -3.71 12.82
C VAL A 57 -8.18 -3.73 11.81
N THR A 58 -9.24 -3.01 12.14
CA THR A 58 -10.41 -2.83 11.29
C THR A 58 -10.40 -1.47 10.61
N ALA A 59 -10.68 -1.48 9.31
CA ALA A 59 -10.97 -0.29 8.53
C ALA A 59 -12.45 -0.29 8.11
N GLU A 60 -13.06 0.88 8.05
CA GLU A 60 -14.46 1.05 7.65
C GLU A 60 -14.57 2.11 6.55
N ARG A 61 -15.48 1.89 5.59
CA ARG A 61 -15.80 2.85 4.54
C ARG A 61 -16.40 4.11 5.14
N ALA A 62 -15.85 5.26 4.76
CA ALA A 62 -16.37 6.57 5.06
C ALA A 62 -16.78 7.29 3.77
N GLU A 63 -17.88 8.03 3.81
CA GLU A 63 -18.37 8.85 2.70
C GLU A 63 -18.39 10.34 3.06
N THR A 64 -18.54 10.64 4.34
CA THR A 64 -18.69 11.98 4.88
C THR A 64 -17.67 12.29 5.97
N GLU A 65 -17.54 13.57 6.31
CA GLU A 65 -16.71 14.00 7.45
C GLU A 65 -17.22 13.41 8.78
N ASP A 66 -18.53 13.29 8.95
CA ASP A 66 -19.13 12.72 10.15
C ASP A 66 -18.83 11.21 10.27
N ASP A 67 -18.82 10.47 9.14
CA ASP A 67 -18.37 9.08 9.15
C ASP A 67 -16.92 8.97 9.62
N VAL A 68 -16.04 9.83 9.07
CA VAL A 68 -14.62 9.82 9.48
C VAL A 68 -14.49 10.06 10.98
N ARG A 69 -15.21 11.04 11.53
CA ARG A 69 -15.20 11.34 12.97
C ARG A 69 -15.70 10.16 13.81
N ARG A 70 -16.80 9.55 13.40
CA ARG A 70 -17.41 8.39 14.05
C ARG A 70 -16.45 7.20 14.07
N ILE A 71 -15.88 6.85 12.92
CA ILE A 71 -14.98 5.70 12.75
C ILE A 71 -13.70 5.90 13.56
N LEU A 72 -13.09 7.08 13.49
CA LEU A 72 -11.91 7.41 14.31
C LEU A 72 -12.21 7.33 15.83
N SER A 73 -13.41 7.78 16.25
CA SER A 73 -13.83 7.69 17.65
C SER A 73 -14.07 6.26 18.11
N ALA A 74 -14.44 5.36 17.20
CA ALA A 74 -14.55 3.93 17.44
C ALA A 74 -13.21 3.18 17.46
N GLY A 75 -12.08 3.89 17.29
CA GLY A 75 -10.76 3.29 17.25
C GLY A 75 -10.52 2.45 15.98
N GLN A 76 -11.08 2.87 14.85
CA GLN A 76 -10.94 2.22 13.55
C GLN A 76 -10.35 3.17 12.50
N ILE A 77 -10.00 2.65 11.32
CA ILE A 77 -9.41 3.41 10.22
C ILE A 77 -10.47 3.74 9.17
N PRO A 78 -10.85 5.01 8.97
CA PRO A 78 -11.73 5.40 7.85
C PRO A 78 -11.02 5.26 6.51
N VAL A 79 -11.73 4.71 5.50
CA VAL A 79 -11.25 4.61 4.12
C VAL A 79 -12.27 5.25 3.19
N LEU A 80 -11.85 6.25 2.42
CA LEU A 80 -12.69 6.98 1.47
C LEU A 80 -12.38 6.58 0.02
N ALA A 81 -13.41 6.50 -0.81
CA ALA A 81 -13.29 6.38 -2.25
C ALA A 81 -12.97 7.75 -2.88
N ASP A 82 -11.77 8.28 -2.60
CA ASP A 82 -11.31 9.61 -3.00
C ASP A 82 -9.89 9.57 -3.57
N PRO A 83 -9.72 9.18 -4.86
CA PRO A 83 -8.39 9.02 -5.47
C PRO A 83 -7.57 10.32 -5.54
N LYS A 84 -8.23 11.48 -5.48
CA LYS A 84 -7.55 12.79 -5.49
C LYS A 84 -7.27 13.32 -4.09
N ALA A 85 -7.68 12.59 -3.06
CA ALA A 85 -7.60 13.03 -1.67
C ALA A 85 -8.16 14.44 -1.46
N VAL A 86 -9.34 14.71 -2.05
CA VAL A 86 -10.05 15.99 -1.90
C VAL A 86 -10.42 16.20 -0.43
N CYS A 87 -10.65 15.11 0.30
CA CYS A 87 -10.93 15.11 1.73
C CYS A 87 -9.87 15.86 2.57
N ARG A 88 -8.62 16.01 2.08
CA ARG A 88 -7.58 16.77 2.79
C ARG A 88 -7.96 18.23 3.06
N THR A 89 -8.83 18.80 2.23
CA THR A 89 -9.25 20.20 2.35
C THR A 89 -10.07 20.48 3.62
N TRP A 90 -10.88 19.51 4.04
CA TRP A 90 -11.69 19.59 5.26
C TRP A 90 -11.09 18.80 6.43
N LEU A 91 -10.38 17.70 6.17
CA LEU A 91 -9.65 16.94 7.20
C LEU A 91 -8.51 17.76 7.83
N ARG A 92 -7.83 18.58 7.02
CA ARG A 92 -6.62 19.34 7.42
C ARG A 92 -5.64 18.45 8.19
N PRO A 93 -5.12 17.37 7.57
CA PRO A 93 -4.22 16.45 8.25
C PRO A 93 -2.91 17.12 8.64
N ASP A 94 -2.30 16.67 9.74
CA ASP A 94 -0.95 17.08 10.13
C ASP A 94 0.10 16.51 9.17
N VAL A 95 -0.18 15.32 8.62
CA VAL A 95 0.71 14.57 7.72
C VAL A 95 -0.07 14.02 6.54
N VAL A 96 0.47 14.16 5.33
CA VAL A 96 0.05 13.42 4.13
C VAL A 96 1.15 12.42 3.76
N VAL A 97 0.76 11.15 3.56
CA VAL A 97 1.63 10.09 3.07
C VAL A 97 1.10 9.63 1.71
N ASP A 98 1.84 9.85 0.63
CA ASP A 98 1.47 9.29 -0.66
C ASP A 98 2.08 7.89 -0.82
N ALA A 99 1.23 6.88 -0.68
CA ALA A 99 1.55 5.46 -0.81
C ALA A 99 0.74 4.77 -1.93
N ILE A 100 0.38 5.52 -2.98
CA ILE A 100 -0.32 5.00 -4.18
C ILE A 100 0.59 4.03 -4.95
N LEU A 101 1.91 4.26 -4.92
CA LEU A 101 2.92 3.45 -5.61
C LEU A 101 2.80 3.46 -7.15
N ALA A 102 2.29 4.54 -7.72
CA ALA A 102 2.12 4.70 -9.17
C ALA A 102 3.46 4.87 -9.94
N LYS A 103 4.59 4.93 -9.24
CA LYS A 103 5.95 5.15 -9.80
C LYS A 103 6.12 6.50 -10.48
N LYS A 104 5.16 7.37 -10.29
CA LYS A 104 5.13 8.79 -10.68
C LYS A 104 4.25 9.54 -9.70
N ASN A 105 4.52 10.80 -9.48
CA ASN A 105 3.68 11.67 -8.67
C ASN A 105 2.34 11.92 -9.40
N LEU A 106 1.22 11.64 -8.71
CA LEU A 106 -0.14 11.85 -9.20
C LEU A 106 -0.78 13.11 -8.58
N GLY A 107 0.00 14.16 -8.40
CA GLY A 107 -0.47 15.47 -7.96
C GLY A 107 -0.36 15.69 -6.44
N THR A 108 0.50 14.97 -5.73
CA THR A 108 0.90 15.32 -4.36
C THR A 108 1.89 16.47 -4.40
N ALA A 109 1.65 17.49 -3.59
CA ALA A 109 2.51 18.66 -3.45
C ALA A 109 3.03 18.78 -2.02
N ILE A 110 4.24 19.32 -1.87
CA ILE A 110 4.86 19.57 -0.56
C ILE A 110 3.99 20.44 0.36
N THR A 111 3.06 21.19 -0.23
CA THR A 111 2.12 22.09 0.47
C THR A 111 0.81 21.44 0.88
N ASP A 112 0.61 20.15 0.60
CA ASP A 112 -0.66 19.44 0.92
C ASP A 112 -0.90 19.26 2.43
N ALA A 113 0.16 19.32 3.24
CA ALA A 113 0.11 19.28 4.70
C ALA A 113 1.40 19.89 5.31
N PRO A 114 1.45 20.14 6.63
CA PRO A 114 2.69 20.53 7.33
C PRO A 114 3.84 19.56 7.09
N LEU A 115 3.55 18.24 7.01
CA LEU A 115 4.49 17.21 6.61
C LEU A 115 3.90 16.37 5.46
N VAL A 116 4.63 16.28 4.35
CA VAL A 116 4.29 15.43 3.20
C VAL A 116 5.39 14.41 2.98
N ILE A 117 5.03 13.12 2.90
CA ILE A 117 5.94 12.00 2.73
C ILE A 117 5.55 11.25 1.45
N GLY A 118 6.48 11.11 0.51
CA GLY A 118 6.34 10.26 -0.67
C GLY A 118 6.86 8.85 -0.41
N VAL A 119 6.22 7.83 -0.97
CA VAL A 119 6.65 6.43 -0.82
C VAL A 119 7.13 5.88 -2.15
N GLY A 120 8.43 5.66 -2.27
CA GLY A 120 9.09 5.07 -3.44
C GLY A 120 9.28 6.00 -4.63
N PRO A 121 9.58 5.45 -5.81
CA PRO A 121 9.89 6.21 -7.02
C PRO A 121 8.74 7.10 -7.49
N GLY A 122 9.10 8.26 -8.02
CA GLY A 122 8.18 9.28 -8.51
C GLY A 122 8.14 10.53 -7.65
N PHE A 123 8.85 10.55 -6.53
CA PHE A 123 8.98 11.67 -5.61
C PHE A 123 10.42 12.13 -5.47
N CYS A 124 10.61 13.42 -5.28
CA CYS A 124 11.87 14.06 -4.95
C CYS A 124 11.71 14.82 -3.62
N ALA A 125 12.44 14.40 -2.60
CA ALA A 125 12.46 15.09 -1.30
C ALA A 125 13.04 16.50 -1.44
N GLY A 126 12.40 17.49 -0.83
CA GLY A 126 12.72 18.92 -0.97
C GLY A 126 12.04 19.60 -2.16
N LYS A 127 11.32 18.84 -3.02
CA LYS A 127 10.59 19.38 -4.17
C LYS A 127 9.11 19.00 -4.12
N ASP A 128 8.80 17.71 -4.16
CA ASP A 128 7.44 17.20 -4.20
C ASP A 128 6.88 16.94 -2.79
N CYS A 129 7.77 16.62 -1.87
CA CYS A 129 7.49 16.25 -0.49
C CYS A 129 8.68 16.58 0.42
N HIS A 130 8.48 16.49 1.73
CA HIS A 130 9.54 16.76 2.73
C HIS A 130 10.50 15.58 2.88
N ALA A 131 9.99 14.36 2.75
CA ALA A 131 10.78 13.14 2.81
C ALA A 131 10.25 12.09 1.83
N VAL A 132 11.14 11.20 1.37
CA VAL A 132 10.77 10.01 0.58
C VAL A 132 11.20 8.76 1.34
N ILE A 133 10.36 7.72 1.32
CA ILE A 133 10.71 6.42 1.91
C ILE A 133 11.15 5.47 0.80
N GLU A 134 12.36 4.91 0.94
CA GLU A 134 12.90 3.94 0.01
C GLU A 134 12.08 2.63 -0.01
N THR A 135 11.73 2.17 -1.20
CA THR A 135 10.93 0.95 -1.38
C THR A 135 11.67 -0.18 -2.09
N MET A 136 12.89 0.05 -2.57
CA MET A 136 13.70 -1.00 -3.17
C MET A 136 14.07 -2.05 -2.11
N ARG A 137 13.83 -3.35 -2.39
CA ARG A 137 14.28 -4.43 -1.51
C ARG A 137 15.79 -4.45 -1.41
N GLY A 138 16.30 -4.67 -0.23
CA GLY A 138 17.73 -4.72 0.07
C GLY A 138 18.10 -3.87 1.28
N HIS A 139 19.35 -3.50 1.36
CA HIS A 139 19.94 -2.84 2.54
C HIS A 139 19.30 -1.49 2.91
N THR A 140 18.74 -0.79 1.93
CA THR A 140 18.18 0.56 2.11
C THR A 140 16.67 0.59 2.24
N LEU A 141 15.98 -0.57 2.21
CA LEU A 141 14.52 -0.65 2.33
C LEU A 141 14.02 0.07 3.59
N GLY A 142 13.05 0.96 3.41
CA GLY A 142 12.44 1.72 4.50
C GLY A 142 13.25 2.92 4.98
N ARG A 143 14.42 3.22 4.40
CA ARG A 143 15.20 4.41 4.77
C ARG A 143 14.47 5.70 4.41
N VAL A 144 14.60 6.70 5.27
CA VAL A 144 14.14 8.07 5.06
C VAL A 144 15.16 8.83 4.23
N ILE A 145 14.72 9.32 3.07
CA ILE A 145 15.49 10.17 2.15
C ILE A 145 15.01 11.61 2.36
N ARG A 146 15.91 12.49 2.78
CA ARG A 146 15.60 13.89 3.12
C ARG A 146 15.90 14.85 1.98
N THR A 147 16.64 14.41 0.98
CA THR A 147 17.01 15.22 -0.20
C THR A 147 17.16 14.29 -1.39
N GLY A 148 16.54 14.67 -2.53
CA GLY A 148 16.63 13.91 -3.78
C GLY A 148 15.64 12.78 -3.89
N GLU A 149 15.95 11.78 -4.72
CA GLU A 149 15.04 10.72 -5.17
C GLU A 149 15.44 9.36 -4.60
N PRO A 150 14.49 8.42 -4.46
CA PRO A 150 14.77 7.03 -4.13
C PRO A 150 15.38 6.30 -5.33
N ILE A 151 15.84 5.07 -5.12
CA ILE A 151 16.36 4.21 -6.19
C ILE A 151 15.28 4.06 -7.29
N PRO A 152 15.62 4.30 -8.57
CA PRO A 152 14.67 4.21 -9.67
C PRO A 152 14.03 2.82 -9.77
N ASN A 153 12.78 2.79 -10.24
CA ASN A 153 12.08 1.54 -10.48
C ASN A 153 12.74 0.72 -11.60
N THR A 154 13.12 -0.51 -11.31
CA THR A 154 13.76 -1.43 -12.26
C THR A 154 12.77 -2.19 -13.14
N ASN A 155 11.46 -2.13 -12.85
CA ASN A 155 10.41 -3.00 -13.42
C ASN A 155 10.64 -4.51 -13.20
N ILE A 156 11.68 -4.91 -12.49
CA ILE A 156 11.96 -6.30 -12.16
C ILE A 156 11.34 -6.60 -10.79
N PRO A 157 10.45 -7.61 -10.69
CA PRO A 157 9.90 -8.02 -9.41
C PRO A 157 10.99 -8.49 -8.45
N GLY A 158 10.86 -8.14 -7.16
CA GLY A 158 11.82 -8.58 -6.15
C GLY A 158 11.89 -10.10 -6.04
N LEU A 159 13.09 -10.62 -5.77
CA LEU A 159 13.34 -12.04 -5.56
C LEU A 159 12.59 -12.55 -4.30
N ILE A 160 11.81 -13.61 -4.45
CA ILE A 160 11.13 -14.32 -3.35
C ILE A 160 11.30 -15.82 -3.60
N GLY A 161 11.87 -16.54 -2.66
CA GLY A 161 12.08 -17.99 -2.75
C GLY A 161 12.86 -18.43 -4.00
N GLY A 162 13.75 -17.60 -4.51
CA GLY A 162 14.54 -17.89 -5.72
C GLY A 162 13.88 -17.46 -7.05
N PHE A 163 12.63 -16.98 -7.04
CA PHE A 163 11.88 -16.63 -8.24
C PHE A 163 11.61 -15.11 -8.32
N PRO A 164 12.15 -14.39 -9.32
CA PRO A 164 11.87 -12.97 -9.52
C PRO A 164 10.57 -12.73 -10.30
N GLY A 165 10.50 -13.16 -11.54
CA GLY A 165 9.44 -12.85 -12.49
C GLY A 165 8.36 -13.92 -12.62
N GLU A 166 8.74 -15.17 -12.52
CA GLU A 166 7.90 -16.34 -12.76
C GLU A 166 6.70 -16.43 -11.80
N ARG A 167 6.87 -15.89 -10.59
CA ARG A 167 5.79 -15.84 -9.59
C ARG A 167 4.69 -14.83 -9.93
N VAL A 168 4.91 -13.95 -10.92
CA VAL A 168 3.93 -12.91 -11.27
C VAL A 168 3.01 -13.41 -12.36
N LEU A 169 1.72 -13.53 -12.05
CA LEU A 169 0.68 -13.83 -13.01
C LEU A 169 0.27 -12.56 -13.77
N ARG A 170 0.16 -12.66 -15.08
CA ARG A 170 -0.18 -11.53 -15.93
C ARG A 170 -1.40 -11.85 -16.79
N ALA A 171 -2.26 -10.84 -17.00
CA ALA A 171 -3.41 -10.96 -17.89
C ALA A 171 -2.96 -11.41 -19.29
N PRO A 172 -3.56 -12.47 -19.87
CA PRO A 172 -3.17 -13.00 -21.17
C PRO A 172 -3.68 -12.14 -22.32
N ASP A 173 -4.66 -11.28 -22.09
CA ASP A 173 -5.29 -10.41 -23.09
C ASP A 173 -5.85 -9.12 -22.46
N ASP A 174 -6.29 -8.19 -23.31
CA ASP A 174 -7.15 -7.07 -22.92
C ASP A 174 -8.57 -7.58 -22.67
N GLY A 175 -9.26 -7.07 -21.64
CA GLY A 175 -10.65 -7.47 -21.38
C GLY A 175 -11.01 -7.46 -19.90
N ILE A 176 -11.96 -8.31 -19.54
CA ILE A 176 -12.39 -8.51 -18.15
C ILE A 176 -11.73 -9.77 -17.59
N PHE A 177 -11.08 -9.61 -16.45
CA PHE A 177 -10.45 -10.73 -15.73
C PHE A 177 -11.50 -11.56 -15.00
N HIS A 178 -11.46 -12.88 -15.20
CA HIS A 178 -12.25 -13.86 -14.47
C HIS A 178 -11.36 -14.69 -13.57
N GLN A 179 -11.65 -14.65 -12.27
CA GLN A 179 -10.92 -15.39 -11.25
C GLN A 179 -11.43 -16.84 -11.18
N LEU A 180 -10.52 -17.82 -11.26
CA LEU A 180 -10.84 -19.26 -11.16
C LEU A 180 -10.29 -19.91 -9.89
N ALA A 181 -9.36 -19.25 -9.19
CA ALA A 181 -8.81 -19.73 -7.93
C ALA A 181 -8.65 -18.60 -6.92
N ASP A 182 -8.88 -18.88 -5.64
CA ASP A 182 -8.83 -17.89 -4.56
C ASP A 182 -7.42 -17.67 -4.01
N ILE A 183 -7.21 -16.51 -3.37
CA ILE A 183 -6.01 -16.26 -2.55
C ILE A 183 -5.99 -17.30 -1.43
N GLY A 184 -4.83 -17.96 -1.24
CA GLY A 184 -4.64 -19.06 -0.31
C GLY A 184 -4.69 -20.43 -0.96
N ALA A 185 -5.17 -20.56 -2.21
CA ALA A 185 -5.15 -21.84 -2.93
C ALA A 185 -3.71 -22.31 -3.20
N ARG A 186 -3.45 -23.59 -2.99
CA ARG A 186 -2.20 -24.27 -3.38
C ARG A 186 -2.26 -24.63 -4.85
N VAL A 187 -1.19 -24.31 -5.59
CA VAL A 187 -1.13 -24.50 -7.05
C VAL A 187 0.17 -25.16 -7.47
N GLN A 188 0.10 -25.82 -8.64
CA GLN A 188 1.25 -26.38 -9.35
C GLN A 188 1.52 -25.56 -10.62
N ALA A 189 2.72 -25.71 -11.19
CA ALA A 189 3.00 -25.17 -12.51
C ALA A 189 2.03 -25.80 -13.53
N GLY A 190 1.42 -24.94 -14.37
CA GLY A 190 0.39 -25.33 -15.34
C GLY A 190 -1.06 -25.15 -14.88
N ASP A 191 -1.32 -25.01 -13.57
CA ASP A 191 -2.69 -24.79 -13.08
C ASP A 191 -3.24 -23.46 -13.59
N VAL A 192 -4.44 -23.50 -14.16
CA VAL A 192 -5.17 -22.32 -14.64
C VAL A 192 -5.90 -21.68 -13.46
N VAL A 193 -5.60 -20.42 -13.17
CA VAL A 193 -6.10 -19.71 -11.97
C VAL A 193 -6.92 -18.48 -12.29
N GLY A 194 -7.07 -18.17 -13.57
CA GLY A 194 -7.91 -17.10 -14.09
C GLY A 194 -7.94 -17.11 -15.60
N GLU A 195 -8.76 -16.27 -16.20
CA GLU A 195 -8.85 -16.12 -17.65
C GLU A 195 -9.24 -14.69 -18.06
N VAL A 196 -8.99 -14.36 -19.33
CA VAL A 196 -9.50 -13.14 -19.98
C VAL A 196 -9.91 -13.52 -21.41
N ASN A 197 -11.18 -13.28 -21.79
CA ASN A 197 -11.72 -13.64 -23.11
C ASN A 197 -11.51 -15.13 -23.47
N GLY A 198 -11.64 -16.04 -22.50
CA GLY A 198 -11.40 -17.48 -22.68
C GLY A 198 -9.92 -17.86 -22.82
N LYS A 199 -8.97 -16.90 -22.74
CA LYS A 199 -7.53 -17.20 -22.71
C LYS A 199 -7.10 -17.46 -21.27
N PRO A 200 -6.49 -18.62 -20.96
CA PRO A 200 -6.13 -19.01 -19.62
C PRO A 200 -4.92 -18.21 -19.09
N MET A 201 -4.96 -17.87 -17.81
CA MET A 201 -3.83 -17.40 -17.03
C MET A 201 -3.36 -18.55 -16.12
N ALA A 202 -2.24 -19.17 -16.50
CA ALA A 202 -1.69 -20.33 -15.80
C ALA A 202 -0.50 -19.95 -14.90
N CYS A 203 -0.33 -20.73 -13.81
CA CYS A 203 0.83 -20.64 -12.93
C CYS A 203 2.06 -21.19 -13.64
N THR A 204 3.20 -20.51 -13.50
CA THR A 204 4.50 -20.96 -14.02
C THR A 204 5.32 -21.71 -12.98
N ILE A 205 4.95 -21.58 -11.70
CA ILE A 205 5.62 -22.23 -10.56
C ILE A 205 4.60 -22.79 -9.59
N ALA A 206 5.01 -23.76 -8.78
CA ALA A 206 4.23 -24.25 -7.65
C ALA A 206 4.30 -23.27 -6.47
N GLY A 207 3.26 -23.25 -5.63
CA GLY A 207 3.21 -22.43 -4.43
C GLY A 207 1.79 -22.19 -3.91
N VAL A 208 1.61 -21.03 -3.30
CA VAL A 208 0.30 -20.55 -2.84
C VAL A 208 -0.04 -19.24 -3.57
N ILE A 209 -1.26 -19.10 -4.06
CA ILE A 209 -1.76 -17.83 -4.60
C ILE A 209 -1.79 -16.81 -3.46
N ARG A 210 -0.85 -15.87 -3.45
CA ARG A 210 -0.75 -14.83 -2.42
C ARG A 210 -1.48 -13.56 -2.80
N GLY A 211 -1.75 -13.39 -4.07
CA GLY A 211 -2.47 -12.24 -4.58
C GLY A 211 -3.16 -12.54 -5.90
N MET A 212 -4.35 -11.98 -6.08
CA MET A 212 -5.18 -12.11 -7.26
C MET A 212 -6.06 -10.88 -7.39
N LEU A 213 -6.22 -10.31 -8.58
CA LEU A 213 -7.22 -9.27 -8.85
C LEU A 213 -8.62 -9.78 -8.52
N ALA A 214 -9.52 -8.85 -8.21
CA ALA A 214 -10.93 -9.19 -8.07
C ALA A 214 -11.52 -9.65 -9.40
N ASP A 215 -12.46 -10.59 -9.34
CA ASP A 215 -13.26 -10.99 -10.49
C ASP A 215 -13.95 -9.76 -11.10
N GLY A 216 -14.13 -9.73 -12.43
CA GLY A 216 -14.73 -8.60 -13.12
C GLY A 216 -13.81 -7.38 -13.31
N THR A 217 -12.54 -7.43 -12.91
CA THR A 217 -11.61 -6.29 -13.07
C THR A 217 -11.22 -6.10 -14.53
N PRO A 218 -11.39 -4.88 -15.10
CA PRO A 218 -10.84 -4.56 -16.42
C PRO A 218 -9.30 -4.63 -16.41
N VAL A 219 -8.73 -5.35 -17.38
CA VAL A 219 -7.29 -5.55 -17.50
C VAL A 219 -6.80 -5.29 -18.92
N TYR A 220 -5.52 -4.95 -19.05
CA TYR A 220 -4.82 -4.94 -20.33
C TYR A 220 -3.81 -6.08 -20.38
N LYS A 221 -3.48 -6.55 -21.58
CA LYS A 221 -2.51 -7.63 -21.81
C LYS A 221 -1.17 -7.33 -21.12
N GLY A 222 -0.69 -8.28 -20.34
CA GLY A 222 0.54 -8.14 -19.56
C GLY A 222 0.37 -7.41 -18.21
N MET A 223 -0.82 -6.89 -17.89
CA MET A 223 -1.10 -6.32 -16.56
C MET A 223 -0.85 -7.37 -15.49
N LYS A 224 -0.17 -6.98 -14.41
CA LYS A 224 0.00 -7.87 -13.26
C LYS A 224 -1.36 -8.15 -12.63
N SER A 225 -1.79 -9.42 -12.67
CA SER A 225 -3.11 -9.85 -12.22
C SER A 225 -3.07 -10.81 -11.03
N GLY A 226 -1.89 -11.34 -10.70
CA GLY A 226 -1.72 -12.20 -9.52
C GLY A 226 -0.27 -12.37 -9.09
N ASP A 227 -0.09 -13.12 -8.00
CA ASP A 227 1.21 -13.39 -7.38
C ASP A 227 1.17 -14.77 -6.70
N VAL A 228 2.08 -15.69 -7.11
CA VAL A 228 2.28 -16.99 -6.45
C VAL A 228 3.46 -16.89 -5.50
N ASP A 229 3.30 -17.35 -4.28
CA ASP A 229 4.40 -17.41 -3.32
C ASP A 229 4.97 -18.84 -3.28
N PRO A 230 6.21 -19.07 -3.76
CA PRO A 230 6.80 -20.40 -3.81
C PRO A 230 7.15 -20.98 -2.44
N ARG A 231 7.17 -20.16 -1.38
CA ARG A 231 7.42 -20.62 -0.01
C ARG A 231 6.27 -21.46 0.54
N GLY A 232 5.06 -21.38 -0.07
CA GLY A 232 3.91 -22.22 0.28
C GLY A 232 3.29 -21.91 1.64
N GLU A 233 3.67 -20.80 2.29
CA GLU A 233 3.21 -20.43 3.64
C GLU A 233 1.90 -19.65 3.56
N LEU A 234 0.81 -20.26 4.03
CA LEU A 234 -0.54 -19.71 3.93
C LEU A 234 -0.72 -18.42 4.74
N SER A 235 -0.06 -18.32 5.89
CA SER A 235 -0.14 -17.14 6.76
C SER A 235 0.32 -15.86 6.05
N TYR A 236 1.22 -15.97 5.07
CA TYR A 236 1.70 -14.84 4.27
C TYR A 236 0.64 -14.24 3.34
N CYS A 237 -0.45 -14.95 3.13
CA CYS A 237 -1.59 -14.40 2.38
C CYS A 237 -2.40 -13.39 3.19
N TYR A 238 -2.37 -13.47 4.52
CA TYR A 238 -3.25 -12.75 5.43
C TYR A 238 -2.54 -11.79 6.39
N THR A 239 -1.22 -11.67 6.25
CA THR A 239 -0.40 -10.76 7.07
C THR A 239 0.35 -9.75 6.23
N ALA A 240 0.57 -8.56 6.78
CA ALA A 240 1.39 -7.53 6.14
C ALA A 240 2.83 -8.04 5.93
N SER A 241 3.39 -7.74 4.76
CA SER A 241 4.73 -8.23 4.41
C SER A 241 5.84 -7.49 5.18
N ASP A 242 7.01 -8.15 5.28
CA ASP A 242 8.28 -7.55 5.72
C ASP A 242 8.53 -6.18 5.08
N LYS A 243 8.32 -6.10 3.76
CA LYS A 243 8.47 -4.86 2.99
C LYS A 243 7.49 -3.77 3.44
N ALA A 244 6.21 -4.12 3.61
CA ALA A 244 5.17 -3.18 4.02
C ALA A 244 5.44 -2.63 5.43
N ILE A 245 5.85 -3.50 6.36
CA ILE A 245 6.19 -3.14 7.73
C ILE A 245 7.48 -2.32 7.82
N ALA A 246 8.51 -2.63 7.03
CA ALA A 246 9.75 -1.85 6.98
C ALA A 246 9.49 -0.42 6.46
N ILE A 247 8.71 -0.29 5.37
CA ILE A 247 8.31 1.02 4.84
C ILE A 247 7.50 1.80 5.88
N GLY A 248 6.55 1.15 6.57
CA GLY A 248 5.79 1.76 7.66
C GLY A 248 6.69 2.27 8.80
N GLY A 249 7.77 1.54 9.10
CA GLY A 249 8.80 1.99 10.05
C GLY A 249 9.50 3.28 9.60
N GLY A 250 9.85 3.37 8.33
CA GLY A 250 10.44 4.58 7.75
C GLY A 250 9.49 5.78 7.77
N VAL A 251 8.20 5.56 7.46
CA VAL A 251 7.18 6.63 7.58
C VAL A 251 7.04 7.11 9.01
N LEU A 252 6.95 6.20 9.98
CA LEU A 252 6.88 6.55 11.40
C LEU A 252 8.12 7.34 11.84
N GLN A 253 9.32 6.91 11.44
CA GLN A 253 10.57 7.63 11.72
C GLN A 253 10.50 9.06 11.17
N ALA A 254 10.11 9.25 9.90
CA ALA A 254 10.01 10.57 9.29
C ALA A 254 9.01 11.47 10.05
N ILE A 255 7.88 10.93 10.48
CA ILE A 255 6.88 11.66 11.28
C ILE A 255 7.50 12.11 12.62
N LEU A 256 8.14 11.22 13.36
CA LEU A 256 8.73 11.52 14.65
C LEU A 256 9.86 12.56 14.54
N GLU A 257 10.69 12.46 13.52
CA GLU A 257 11.76 13.41 13.25
C GLU A 257 11.22 14.81 12.93
N TYR A 258 10.24 14.92 12.02
CA TYR A 258 9.71 16.23 11.60
C TYR A 258 8.85 16.92 12.66
N THR A 259 8.15 16.17 13.46
CA THR A 259 7.25 16.75 14.47
C THR A 259 7.95 17.12 15.76
N GLY A 260 9.21 16.70 15.94
CA GLY A 260 9.96 16.94 17.16
C GLY A 260 9.30 16.34 18.41
N VAL A 261 8.35 15.40 18.25
CA VAL A 261 7.62 14.81 19.40
C VAL A 261 8.58 14.19 20.41
N LEU A 262 9.73 13.68 19.97
CA LEU A 262 10.75 13.12 20.83
C LEU A 262 11.74 14.15 21.38
N SER A 263 11.89 15.32 20.77
CA SER A 263 12.79 16.38 21.27
C SER A 263 12.34 16.94 22.62
N ASN A 264 11.03 16.92 22.89
CA ASN A 264 10.48 17.31 24.20
C ASN A 264 10.80 16.27 25.30
N VAL A 265 11.19 15.06 24.95
CA VAL A 265 11.55 14.01 25.91
C VAL A 265 13.04 14.04 26.24
N THR A 266 13.89 14.47 25.31
CA THR A 266 15.35 14.44 25.45
C THR A 266 15.99 15.81 25.66
N GLY A 267 15.23 16.90 25.47
CA GLY A 267 15.76 18.27 25.56
C GLY A 267 16.77 18.62 24.42
N GLN A 268 16.90 17.78 23.42
CA GLN A 268 17.79 18.00 22.28
C GLN A 268 16.96 18.17 20.98
N ASN A 269 17.18 19.26 20.27
CA ASN A 269 16.65 19.44 18.92
C ASN A 269 17.41 18.46 17.99
N ALA A 270 16.71 17.48 17.45
CA ALA A 270 17.26 16.45 16.56
C ALA A 270 17.83 16.99 15.22
N TRP A 271 17.84 18.30 15.00
CA TRP A 271 18.16 18.97 13.72
C TRP A 271 19.35 19.94 13.80
N GLU A 272 20.04 20.04 14.94
CA GLU A 272 21.24 20.85 15.09
C GLU A 272 22.53 20.02 14.90
N VAL A 273 22.57 19.18 13.86
CA VAL A 273 23.82 18.52 13.42
C VAL A 273 24.03 18.74 11.94
#